data_3d490a2f8a67229ff632b1c5092e4062
#
_entry.id   3d490a2f8a67229ff632b1c5092e4062
#
_cell.length_a   1.000
_cell.length_b   1.000
_cell.length_c   1.000
_cell.angle_alpha   90.00
_cell.angle_beta   90.00
_cell.angle_gamma   90.00
#
_symmetry.space_group_name_H-M   'P 1'
#
loop_
_entity.id
_entity.type
_entity.pdbx_description
1 polymer ?
#
loop_
_entity_poly.entity_id
_entity_poly.type
_entity_poly.pdbx_seq_one_letter_code
_entity_poly.pdbx_strand_id
1 'polypeptide(L)'
;MNRAIVVITGASAGVGRAAVRKFARHGARIGLLARGVDGLTAAQREVEKLGGEALVIPTDVANPEQVEAAAARVEAEFGPIDVWINNAMTSVFSPIKQMTAEEFRRVTEVTYLGYVYGTLAALKRMLPRDRGVIVQVGSALAYRGIPLQAAYCAAKHAVQGFCDSLRCELIHDNSNVKVTMLQMPALNTPQFGWVKSRLAHKAQPVPPIFQPEVAAEAIYFAAHNPRREFYVGLPSVEAIVANKIAPGLLDHVLARNGYDSQQYNGAEDPNRPDNLWQPVPGDHGAHGAFNARAKSWSPQLWASEHRAWLAIGAVALAISGLLAFLKNKDL
;
A
#
# COMPACT_ATOMS: atom_id res chain seq x y z
N MET A 1 -12.46 -26.12 -1.18
CA MET A 1 -11.73 -25.08 -0.40
C MET A 1 -12.59 -23.83 -0.39
N ASN A 2 -12.86 -23.23 0.79
CA ASN A 2 -13.59 -21.96 0.83
C ASN A 2 -12.73 -20.87 0.17
N ARG A 3 -13.30 -20.15 -0.80
CA ARG A 3 -12.65 -19.01 -1.45
C ARG A 3 -12.53 -17.87 -0.45
N ALA A 4 -11.37 -17.25 -0.32
CA ALA A 4 -11.17 -16.11 0.56
C ALA A 4 -12.06 -14.92 0.15
N ILE A 5 -12.69 -14.28 1.13
CA ILE A 5 -13.49 -13.06 0.92
C ILE A 5 -12.63 -11.85 1.29
N VAL A 6 -12.37 -11.01 0.30
CA VAL A 6 -11.40 -9.91 0.39
C VAL A 6 -12.07 -8.58 0.06
N VAL A 7 -11.85 -7.57 0.86
CA VAL A 7 -12.25 -6.18 0.55
C VAL A 7 -11.00 -5.37 0.20
N ILE A 8 -11.04 -4.64 -0.92
CA ILE A 8 -9.93 -3.79 -1.37
C ILE A 8 -10.43 -2.38 -1.61
N THR A 9 -9.93 -1.41 -0.82
CA THR A 9 -10.19 0.01 -1.06
C THR A 9 -9.22 0.56 -2.10
N GLY A 10 -9.69 1.49 -2.96
CA GLY A 10 -8.90 1.98 -4.09
C GLY A 10 -8.68 0.92 -5.18
N ALA A 11 -9.65 0.02 -5.35
CA ALA A 11 -9.57 -1.13 -6.25
C ALA A 11 -9.58 -0.78 -7.76
N SER A 12 -9.95 0.45 -8.11
CA SER A 12 -10.15 0.86 -9.51
C SER A 12 -8.85 1.01 -10.30
N ALA A 13 -7.72 1.30 -9.66
CA ALA A 13 -6.47 1.62 -10.34
C ALA A 13 -5.22 1.31 -9.50
N GLY A 14 -4.03 1.38 -10.14
CA GLY A 14 -2.73 1.31 -9.48
C GLY A 14 -2.52 0.04 -8.67
N VAL A 15 -2.00 0.20 -7.45
CA VAL A 15 -1.71 -0.92 -6.53
C VAL A 15 -2.96 -1.73 -6.20
N GLY A 16 -4.09 -1.05 -5.93
CA GLY A 16 -5.35 -1.73 -5.65
C GLY A 16 -5.80 -2.62 -6.80
N ARG A 17 -5.70 -2.14 -8.07
CA ARG A 17 -6.01 -2.93 -9.25
C ARG A 17 -5.07 -4.12 -9.44
N ALA A 18 -3.77 -3.95 -9.19
CA ALA A 18 -2.81 -5.05 -9.25
C ALA A 18 -3.09 -6.09 -8.14
N ALA A 19 -3.43 -5.65 -6.92
CA ALA A 19 -3.84 -6.54 -5.83
C ALA A 19 -5.13 -7.31 -6.19
N VAL A 20 -6.13 -6.64 -6.77
CA VAL A 20 -7.36 -7.29 -7.28
C VAL A 20 -7.01 -8.44 -8.22
N ARG A 21 -6.15 -8.21 -9.22
CA ARG A 21 -5.68 -9.25 -10.15
C ARG A 21 -4.98 -10.41 -9.44
N LYS A 22 -4.14 -10.09 -8.44
CA LYS A 22 -3.41 -11.12 -7.68
C LYS A 22 -4.36 -12.02 -6.90
N PHE A 23 -5.32 -11.46 -6.14
CA PHE A 23 -6.29 -12.24 -5.40
C PHE A 23 -7.26 -13.01 -6.30
N ALA A 24 -7.68 -12.42 -7.42
CA ALA A 24 -8.55 -13.08 -8.40
C ALA A 24 -7.93 -14.35 -8.99
N ARG A 25 -6.63 -14.33 -9.31
CA ARG A 25 -5.90 -15.54 -9.78
C ARG A 25 -5.90 -16.69 -8.78
N HIS A 26 -6.17 -16.41 -7.52
CA HIS A 26 -6.30 -17.42 -6.47
C HIS A 26 -7.78 -17.70 -6.12
N GLY A 27 -8.71 -17.28 -6.99
CA GLY A 27 -10.13 -17.59 -6.89
C GLY A 27 -10.88 -16.83 -5.79
N ALA A 28 -10.34 -15.71 -5.26
CA ALA A 28 -10.98 -14.94 -4.21
C ALA A 28 -12.30 -14.31 -4.68
N ARG A 29 -13.22 -14.06 -3.72
CA ARG A 29 -14.39 -13.19 -3.86
C ARG A 29 -14.02 -11.80 -3.36
N ILE A 30 -14.18 -10.77 -4.20
CA ILE A 30 -13.56 -9.48 -3.92
C ILE A 30 -14.60 -8.37 -3.91
N GLY A 31 -14.72 -7.67 -2.77
CA GLY A 31 -15.40 -6.37 -2.67
C GLY A 31 -14.49 -5.28 -3.23
N LEU A 32 -14.89 -4.68 -4.34
CA LEU A 32 -14.14 -3.64 -5.05
C LEU A 32 -14.66 -2.26 -4.64
N LEU A 33 -13.90 -1.54 -3.81
CA LEU A 33 -14.29 -0.23 -3.28
C LEU A 33 -13.42 0.89 -3.88
N ALA A 34 -14.04 1.84 -4.57
CA ALA A 34 -13.46 3.12 -5.02
C ALA A 34 -14.58 4.06 -5.46
N ARG A 35 -14.25 5.32 -5.75
CA ARG A 35 -15.25 6.32 -6.18
C ARG A 35 -15.67 6.14 -7.65
N GLY A 36 -14.71 5.85 -8.54
CA GLY A 36 -14.93 5.80 -9.99
C GLY A 36 -15.50 4.47 -10.44
N VAL A 37 -16.72 4.50 -11.04
CA VAL A 37 -17.43 3.30 -11.49
C VAL A 37 -16.73 2.64 -12.68
N ASP A 38 -16.19 3.42 -13.63
CA ASP A 38 -15.55 2.89 -14.85
C ASP A 38 -14.41 1.93 -14.52
N GLY A 39 -13.49 2.39 -13.65
CA GLY A 39 -12.35 1.58 -13.20
C GLY A 39 -12.78 0.38 -12.36
N LEU A 40 -13.85 0.48 -11.54
CA LEU A 40 -14.39 -0.64 -10.78
C LEU A 40 -15.02 -1.70 -11.70
N THR A 41 -15.80 -1.27 -12.70
CA THR A 41 -16.41 -2.18 -13.67
C THR A 41 -15.35 -2.89 -14.51
N ALA A 42 -14.29 -2.18 -14.89
CA ALA A 42 -13.16 -2.80 -15.59
C ALA A 42 -12.41 -3.80 -14.68
N ALA A 43 -12.24 -3.48 -13.38
CA ALA A 43 -11.68 -4.40 -12.40
C ALA A 43 -12.52 -5.67 -12.25
N GLN A 44 -13.84 -5.54 -12.16
CA GLN A 44 -14.77 -6.67 -12.09
C GLN A 44 -14.59 -7.62 -13.28
N ARG A 45 -14.59 -7.08 -14.50
CA ARG A 45 -14.38 -7.88 -15.72
C ARG A 45 -13.05 -8.65 -15.71
N GLU A 46 -11.99 -8.05 -15.13
CA GLU A 46 -10.70 -8.74 -14.98
C GLU A 46 -10.78 -9.87 -13.95
N VAL A 47 -11.47 -9.66 -12.82
CA VAL A 47 -11.67 -10.69 -11.79
C VAL A 47 -12.40 -11.89 -12.37
N GLU A 48 -13.49 -11.64 -13.09
CA GLU A 48 -14.30 -12.69 -13.74
C GLU A 48 -13.49 -13.49 -14.76
N LYS A 49 -12.69 -12.80 -15.60
CA LYS A 49 -11.77 -13.46 -16.56
C LYS A 49 -10.70 -14.32 -15.88
N LEU A 50 -10.34 -14.00 -14.66
CA LEU A 50 -9.35 -14.75 -13.86
C LEU A 50 -9.98 -15.85 -12.99
N GLY A 51 -11.31 -16.05 -13.08
CA GLY A 51 -12.03 -17.09 -12.36
C GLY A 51 -12.44 -16.74 -10.93
N GLY A 52 -12.29 -15.47 -10.52
CA GLY A 52 -12.79 -14.93 -9.27
C GLY A 52 -14.23 -14.41 -9.38
N GLU A 53 -14.75 -13.90 -8.27
CA GLU A 53 -16.05 -13.21 -8.20
C GLU A 53 -15.81 -11.80 -7.63
N ALA A 54 -16.50 -10.79 -8.15
CA ALA A 54 -16.33 -9.41 -7.69
C ALA A 54 -17.65 -8.67 -7.52
N LEU A 55 -17.70 -7.87 -6.47
CA LEU A 55 -18.81 -6.98 -6.15
C LEU A 55 -18.33 -5.52 -6.26
N VAL A 56 -18.87 -4.78 -7.22
CA VAL A 56 -18.59 -3.34 -7.40
C VAL A 56 -19.40 -2.52 -6.39
N ILE A 57 -18.69 -1.72 -5.58
CA ILE A 57 -19.31 -0.86 -4.58
C ILE A 57 -18.67 0.54 -4.66
N PRO A 58 -19.28 1.49 -5.38
CA PRO A 58 -18.84 2.88 -5.37
C PRO A 58 -18.81 3.42 -3.96
N THR A 59 -17.61 3.85 -3.49
CA THR A 59 -17.39 4.22 -2.10
C THR A 59 -16.35 5.35 -2.03
N ASP A 60 -16.68 6.45 -1.37
CA ASP A 60 -15.68 7.40 -0.88
C ASP A 60 -15.25 6.95 0.52
N VAL A 61 -13.99 6.54 0.67
CA VAL A 61 -13.46 6.08 1.97
C VAL A 61 -13.39 7.17 3.03
N ALA A 62 -13.52 8.45 2.66
CA ALA A 62 -13.64 9.56 3.59
C ALA A 62 -15.03 9.66 4.25
N ASN A 63 -16.00 8.86 3.80
CA ASN A 63 -17.34 8.78 4.38
C ASN A 63 -17.50 7.46 5.14
N PRO A 64 -17.56 7.48 6.49
CA PRO A 64 -17.60 6.27 7.31
C PRO A 64 -18.88 5.44 7.10
N GLU A 65 -20.01 6.09 6.79
CA GLU A 65 -21.28 5.41 6.54
C GLU A 65 -21.22 4.61 5.23
N GLN A 66 -20.59 5.16 4.18
CA GLN A 66 -20.38 4.43 2.92
C GLN A 66 -19.45 3.23 3.12
N VAL A 67 -18.39 3.36 3.92
CA VAL A 67 -17.46 2.26 4.21
C VAL A 67 -18.17 1.15 4.99
N GLU A 68 -18.97 1.49 6.00
CA GLU A 68 -19.74 0.52 6.77
C GLU A 68 -20.81 -0.19 5.91
N ALA A 69 -21.53 0.57 5.09
CA ALA A 69 -22.52 0.02 4.15
C ALA A 69 -21.87 -0.93 3.12
N ALA A 70 -20.67 -0.58 2.63
CA ALA A 70 -19.92 -1.42 1.71
C ALA A 70 -19.48 -2.73 2.36
N ALA A 71 -19.00 -2.69 3.60
CA ALA A 71 -18.63 -3.88 4.36
C ALA A 71 -19.84 -4.80 4.59
N ALA A 72 -20.99 -4.23 5.00
CA ALA A 72 -22.23 -4.98 5.19
C ALA A 72 -22.71 -5.66 3.90
N ARG A 73 -22.60 -4.95 2.76
CA ARG A 73 -22.98 -5.48 1.46
C ARG A 73 -22.08 -6.64 1.01
N VAL A 74 -20.77 -6.56 1.26
CA VAL A 74 -19.84 -7.67 0.95
C VAL A 74 -20.18 -8.89 1.79
N GLU A 75 -20.48 -8.73 3.10
CA GLU A 75 -20.85 -9.87 3.96
C GLU A 75 -22.19 -10.50 3.56
N ALA A 76 -23.16 -9.68 3.17
CA ALA A 76 -24.47 -10.17 2.71
C ALA A 76 -24.36 -11.00 1.42
N GLU A 77 -23.46 -10.61 0.50
CA GLU A 77 -23.30 -11.25 -0.81
C GLU A 77 -22.37 -12.47 -0.74
N PHE A 78 -21.24 -12.34 -0.06
CA PHE A 78 -20.17 -13.34 -0.10
C PHE A 78 -19.99 -14.12 1.20
N GLY A 79 -20.45 -13.58 2.32
CA GLY A 79 -20.22 -14.10 3.65
C GLY A 79 -19.08 -13.38 4.39
N PRO A 80 -18.57 -13.97 5.48
CA PRO A 80 -17.65 -13.33 6.41
C PRO A 80 -16.34 -12.87 5.76
N ILE A 81 -15.98 -11.59 5.91
CA ILE A 81 -14.78 -10.99 5.33
C ILE A 81 -13.53 -11.57 6.01
N ASP A 82 -12.65 -12.25 5.26
CA ASP A 82 -11.39 -12.81 5.74
C ASP A 82 -10.24 -11.80 5.74
N VAL A 83 -10.17 -10.93 4.69
CA VAL A 83 -9.10 -9.96 4.51
C VAL A 83 -9.66 -8.59 4.16
N TRP A 84 -9.20 -7.56 4.86
CA TRP A 84 -9.49 -6.16 4.55
C TRP A 84 -8.21 -5.42 4.16
N ILE A 85 -8.18 -4.80 2.98
CA ILE A 85 -7.02 -4.09 2.46
C ILE A 85 -7.34 -2.60 2.34
N ASN A 86 -6.78 -1.81 3.26
CA ASN A 86 -6.79 -0.36 3.18
C ASN A 86 -5.67 0.10 2.24
N ASN A 87 -6.05 0.52 1.03
CA ASN A 87 -5.12 0.95 -0.01
C ASN A 87 -5.52 2.30 -0.64
N ALA A 88 -6.79 2.71 -0.56
CA ALA A 88 -7.25 3.96 -1.13
C ALA A 88 -6.44 5.16 -0.61
N MET A 89 -6.03 6.05 -1.51
CA MET A 89 -5.28 7.24 -1.15
C MET A 89 -5.52 8.38 -2.15
N THR A 90 -5.24 9.59 -1.70
CA THR A 90 -5.03 10.77 -2.55
C THR A 90 -3.86 11.59 -2.02
N SER A 91 -3.32 12.47 -2.85
CA SER A 91 -2.20 13.35 -2.50
C SER A 91 -2.32 14.68 -3.22
N VAL A 92 -1.52 15.64 -2.78
CA VAL A 92 -1.29 16.90 -3.48
C VAL A 92 0.22 17.12 -3.56
N PHE A 93 0.74 17.37 -4.75
CA PHE A 93 2.12 17.79 -4.96
C PHE A 93 2.19 19.32 -4.96
N SER A 94 2.62 19.89 -3.84
CA SER A 94 2.67 21.33 -3.64
C SER A 94 3.67 21.72 -2.56
N PRO A 95 4.39 22.83 -2.71
CA PRO A 95 5.01 23.47 -1.56
C PRO A 95 3.96 23.76 -0.48
N ILE A 96 4.27 23.49 0.80
CA ILE A 96 3.30 23.62 1.89
C ILE A 96 2.71 25.05 1.98
N LYS A 97 3.50 26.07 1.66
CA LYS A 97 3.07 27.48 1.64
C LYS A 97 2.02 27.81 0.57
N GLN A 98 1.77 26.90 -0.37
CA GLN A 98 0.78 27.04 -1.45
C GLN A 98 -0.39 26.07 -1.31
N MET A 99 -0.30 25.11 -0.38
CA MET A 99 -1.37 24.14 -0.12
C MET A 99 -2.48 24.81 0.70
N THR A 100 -3.75 24.58 0.33
CA THR A 100 -4.88 25.08 1.12
C THR A 100 -5.22 24.15 2.28
N ALA A 101 -5.89 24.68 3.30
CA ALA A 101 -6.34 23.88 4.44
C ALA A 101 -7.32 22.77 4.02
N GLU A 102 -8.20 23.05 3.04
CA GLU A 102 -9.17 22.09 2.51
C GLU A 102 -8.47 20.95 1.79
N GLU A 103 -7.44 21.23 0.99
CA GLU A 103 -6.64 20.20 0.33
C GLU A 103 -5.94 19.30 1.35
N PHE A 104 -5.33 19.92 2.37
CA PHE A 104 -4.68 19.16 3.45
C PHE A 104 -5.68 18.28 4.19
N ARG A 105 -6.86 18.84 4.53
CA ARG A 105 -7.96 18.10 5.16
C ARG A 105 -8.42 16.94 4.29
N ARG A 106 -8.67 17.15 2.98
CA ARG A 106 -9.11 16.09 2.07
C ARG A 106 -8.10 14.95 1.96
N VAL A 107 -6.81 15.26 1.88
CA VAL A 107 -5.76 14.22 1.90
C VAL A 107 -5.79 13.43 3.22
N THR A 108 -5.99 14.11 4.35
CA THR A 108 -6.10 13.46 5.67
C THR A 108 -7.34 12.57 5.75
N GLU A 109 -8.49 13.05 5.30
CA GLU A 109 -9.75 12.31 5.29
C GLU A 109 -9.66 11.01 4.48
N VAL A 110 -9.10 11.09 3.28
CA VAL A 110 -8.99 9.93 2.39
C VAL A 110 -7.85 9.00 2.81
N THR A 111 -6.64 9.54 3.04
CA THR A 111 -5.40 8.76 3.15
C THR A 111 -5.10 8.30 4.58
N TYR A 112 -5.73 8.92 5.59
CA TYR A 112 -5.65 8.48 6.99
C TYR A 112 -7.01 8.04 7.53
N LEU A 113 -8.02 8.91 7.59
CA LEU A 113 -9.30 8.55 8.19
C LEU A 113 -10.00 7.42 7.43
N GLY A 114 -9.84 7.35 6.09
CA GLY A 114 -10.33 6.23 5.30
C GLY A 114 -9.74 4.87 5.72
N TYR A 115 -8.50 4.86 6.18
CA TYR A 115 -7.87 3.66 6.76
C TYR A 115 -8.45 3.33 8.14
N VAL A 116 -8.71 4.35 8.95
CA VAL A 116 -9.38 4.19 10.25
C VAL A 116 -10.78 3.60 10.05
N TYR A 117 -11.60 4.19 9.18
CA TYR A 117 -12.97 3.74 8.92
C TYR A 117 -13.02 2.31 8.36
N GLY A 118 -12.14 2.00 7.39
CA GLY A 118 -12.02 0.62 6.88
C GLY A 118 -11.59 -0.37 7.97
N THR A 119 -10.69 0.02 8.85
CA THR A 119 -10.26 -0.81 9.97
C THR A 119 -11.39 -1.03 10.98
N LEU A 120 -12.14 0.01 11.35
CA LEU A 120 -13.30 -0.10 12.23
C LEU A 120 -14.37 -1.03 11.65
N ALA A 121 -14.70 -0.88 10.36
CA ALA A 121 -15.66 -1.76 9.69
C ALA A 121 -15.19 -3.22 9.64
N ALA A 122 -13.89 -3.46 9.46
CA ALA A 122 -13.29 -4.80 9.49
C ALA A 122 -13.33 -5.39 10.91
N LEU A 123 -12.88 -4.63 11.92
CA LEU A 123 -12.84 -5.09 13.33
C LEU A 123 -14.21 -5.45 13.85
N LYS A 124 -15.24 -4.64 13.55
CA LYS A 124 -16.65 -4.92 13.94
C LYS A 124 -17.10 -6.32 13.50
N ARG A 125 -16.55 -6.84 12.40
CA ARG A 125 -16.88 -8.14 11.81
C ARG A 125 -15.90 -9.25 12.18
N MET A 126 -14.64 -8.92 12.33
CA MET A 126 -13.59 -9.88 12.60
C MET A 126 -13.48 -10.24 14.08
N LEU A 127 -13.62 -9.27 15.00
CA LEU A 127 -13.50 -9.52 16.45
C LEU A 127 -14.51 -10.52 16.98
N PRO A 128 -15.82 -10.49 16.63
CA PRO A 128 -16.78 -11.50 17.14
C PRO A 128 -16.45 -12.93 16.71
N ARG A 129 -15.69 -13.10 15.63
CA ARG A 129 -15.25 -14.40 15.12
C ARG A 129 -13.80 -14.72 15.53
N ASP A 130 -13.15 -13.76 16.17
CA ASP A 130 -11.72 -13.77 16.52
C ASP A 130 -10.82 -14.22 15.34
N ARG A 131 -11.16 -13.79 14.13
CA ARG A 131 -10.48 -14.19 12.90
C ARG A 131 -10.57 -13.10 11.83
N GLY A 132 -9.43 -12.79 11.21
CA GLY A 132 -9.32 -11.91 10.07
C GLY A 132 -7.94 -11.26 9.96
N VAL A 133 -7.64 -10.71 8.79
CA VAL A 133 -6.38 -10.01 8.53
C VAL A 133 -6.69 -8.63 7.94
N ILE A 134 -6.12 -7.60 8.54
CA ILE A 134 -6.19 -6.22 8.05
C ILE A 134 -4.81 -5.87 7.51
N VAL A 135 -4.76 -5.49 6.23
CA VAL A 135 -3.53 -5.05 5.55
C VAL A 135 -3.60 -3.54 5.31
N GLN A 136 -2.63 -2.82 5.87
CA GLN A 136 -2.50 -1.37 5.72
C GLN A 136 -1.42 -1.08 4.67
N VAL A 137 -1.79 -0.52 3.53
CA VAL A 137 -0.83 -0.13 2.49
C VAL A 137 -0.18 1.20 2.87
N GLY A 138 0.94 1.10 3.56
CA GLY A 138 1.77 2.21 3.99
C GLY A 138 2.71 2.73 2.90
N SER A 139 3.75 3.41 3.33
CA SER A 139 4.80 3.97 2.49
C SER A 139 6.08 4.14 3.31
N ALA A 140 7.24 4.11 2.67
CA ALA A 140 8.49 4.58 3.29
C ALA A 140 8.34 6.02 3.84
N LEU A 141 7.41 6.79 3.26
CA LEU A 141 7.04 8.14 3.70
C LEU A 141 6.23 8.17 5.02
N ALA A 142 5.94 7.02 5.63
CA ALA A 142 5.46 6.92 7.00
C ALA A 142 6.58 7.05 8.04
N TYR A 143 7.84 7.04 7.60
CA TYR A 143 9.03 7.18 8.43
C TYR A 143 9.85 8.42 8.07
N ARG A 144 9.91 8.73 6.76
CA ARG A 144 10.65 9.86 6.25
C ARG A 144 9.77 10.71 5.33
N GLY A 145 9.43 11.92 5.77
CA GLY A 145 8.75 12.90 4.93
C GLY A 145 9.68 13.42 3.82
N ILE A 146 9.09 13.75 2.68
CA ILE A 146 9.77 14.41 1.55
C ILE A 146 9.09 15.75 1.24
N PRO A 147 9.79 16.74 0.67
CA PRO A 147 9.16 17.99 0.29
C PRO A 147 8.03 17.75 -0.73
N LEU A 148 7.14 18.72 -0.89
CA LEU A 148 6.03 18.75 -1.84
C LEU A 148 4.87 17.78 -1.54
N GLN A 149 5.00 16.88 -0.57
CA GLN A 149 3.96 15.90 -0.20
C GLN A 149 3.63 15.92 1.30
N ALA A 150 3.64 17.10 1.94
CA ALA A 150 3.49 17.21 3.40
C ALA A 150 2.21 16.55 3.93
N ALA A 151 1.05 16.77 3.30
CA ALA A 151 -0.21 16.16 3.74
C ALA A 151 -0.22 14.63 3.62
N TYR A 152 0.34 14.09 2.54
CA TYR A 152 0.46 12.65 2.34
C TYR A 152 1.42 12.01 3.36
N CYS A 153 2.59 12.62 3.57
CA CYS A 153 3.56 12.16 4.57
C CYS A 153 2.95 12.15 5.97
N ALA A 154 2.25 13.23 6.36
CA ALA A 154 1.55 13.30 7.65
C ALA A 154 0.50 12.20 7.79
N ALA A 155 -0.32 11.97 6.76
CA ALA A 155 -1.34 10.91 6.76
C ALA A 155 -0.71 9.52 6.92
N LYS A 156 0.40 9.24 6.23
CA LYS A 156 1.09 7.93 6.33
C LYS A 156 1.79 7.72 7.68
N HIS A 157 2.34 8.76 8.31
CA HIS A 157 2.81 8.70 9.69
C HIS A 157 1.67 8.42 10.67
N ALA A 158 0.51 9.07 10.47
CA ALA A 158 -0.67 8.86 11.31
C ALA A 158 -1.20 7.42 11.21
N VAL A 159 -1.22 6.80 10.01
CA VAL A 159 -1.57 5.37 9.86
C VAL A 159 -0.63 4.48 10.65
N GLN A 160 0.68 4.78 10.70
CA GLN A 160 1.64 4.00 11.47
C GLN A 160 1.35 4.08 12.97
N GLY A 161 1.18 5.29 13.52
CA GLY A 161 0.86 5.47 14.94
C GLY A 161 -0.46 4.79 15.31
N PHE A 162 -1.48 4.90 14.45
CA PHE A 162 -2.75 4.19 14.62
C PHE A 162 -2.57 2.66 14.67
N CYS A 163 -1.77 2.09 13.75
CA CYS A 163 -1.49 0.66 13.74
C CYS A 163 -0.72 0.18 14.97
N ASP A 164 0.17 1.01 15.50
CA ASP A 164 0.95 0.66 16.69
C ASP A 164 0.04 0.57 17.93
N SER A 165 -0.87 1.53 18.11
CA SER A 165 -1.87 1.50 19.18
C SER A 165 -2.81 0.30 19.04
N LEU A 166 -3.46 0.15 17.89
CA LEU A 166 -4.39 -0.95 17.64
C LEU A 166 -3.76 -2.33 17.88
N ARG A 167 -2.51 -2.51 17.51
CA ARG A 167 -1.83 -3.78 17.72
C ARG A 167 -1.63 -4.12 19.19
N CYS A 168 -1.36 -3.10 20.02
CA CYS A 168 -1.27 -3.28 21.47
C CYS A 168 -2.62 -3.70 22.07
N GLU A 169 -3.72 -3.10 21.61
CA GLU A 169 -5.08 -3.44 22.04
C GLU A 169 -5.44 -4.90 21.65
N LEU A 170 -5.18 -5.29 20.40
CA LEU A 170 -5.43 -6.67 19.94
C LEU A 170 -4.61 -7.72 20.72
N ILE A 171 -3.37 -7.38 21.10
CA ILE A 171 -2.54 -8.25 21.93
C ILE A 171 -3.10 -8.32 23.37
N HIS A 172 -3.51 -7.17 23.96
CA HIS A 172 -4.13 -7.12 25.28
C HIS A 172 -5.36 -8.01 25.36
N ASP A 173 -6.21 -7.96 24.33
CA ASP A 173 -7.45 -8.73 24.23
C ASP A 173 -7.22 -10.20 23.83
N ASN A 174 -5.97 -10.63 23.64
CA ASN A 174 -5.59 -11.95 23.12
C ASN A 174 -6.26 -12.31 21.79
N SER A 175 -6.55 -11.32 20.94
CA SER A 175 -7.25 -11.51 19.68
C SER A 175 -6.38 -12.16 18.62
N ASN A 176 -6.99 -13.06 17.84
CA ASN A 176 -6.39 -13.65 16.66
C ASN A 176 -6.51 -12.79 15.40
N VAL A 177 -7.22 -11.66 15.44
CA VAL A 177 -7.22 -10.68 14.34
C VAL A 177 -5.82 -10.07 14.18
N LYS A 178 -5.34 -10.01 12.94
CA LYS A 178 -3.97 -9.54 12.64
C LYS A 178 -3.99 -8.24 11.84
N VAL A 179 -3.08 -7.33 12.19
CA VAL A 179 -2.85 -6.07 11.45
C VAL A 179 -1.42 -6.04 10.95
N THR A 180 -1.25 -5.97 9.63
CA THR A 180 0.05 -5.89 8.97
C THR A 180 0.17 -4.57 8.20
N MET A 181 1.25 -3.83 8.38
CA MET A 181 1.56 -2.62 7.63
C MET A 181 2.64 -2.91 6.59
N LEU A 182 2.46 -2.40 5.36
CA LEU A 182 3.39 -2.55 4.25
C LEU A 182 3.99 -1.19 3.90
N GLN A 183 5.31 -1.05 4.00
CA GLN A 183 6.01 0.17 3.63
C GLN A 183 6.42 0.09 2.17
N MET A 184 5.64 0.75 1.31
CA MET A 184 5.82 0.70 -0.14
C MET A 184 6.93 1.64 -0.62
N PRO A 185 7.67 1.25 -1.67
CA PRO A 185 8.58 2.11 -2.41
C PRO A 185 7.83 3.01 -3.40
N ALA A 186 8.59 3.70 -4.25
CA ALA A 186 8.05 4.39 -5.42
C ALA A 186 7.50 3.37 -6.43
N LEU A 187 6.22 3.54 -6.82
CA LEU A 187 5.48 2.60 -7.68
C LEU A 187 4.99 3.27 -8.95
N ASN A 188 5.07 2.55 -10.06
CA ASN A 188 4.56 2.97 -11.36
C ASN A 188 3.03 2.84 -11.42
N THR A 189 2.34 3.84 -10.93
CA THR A 189 0.87 3.86 -10.87
C THR A 189 0.31 5.07 -11.65
N PRO A 190 -0.95 5.03 -12.09
CA PRO A 190 -1.58 6.12 -12.82
C PRO A 190 -1.68 7.43 -12.02
N GLN A 191 -1.54 7.40 -10.70
CA GLN A 191 -1.71 8.60 -9.84
C GLN A 191 -0.88 9.80 -10.28
N PHE A 192 0.30 9.60 -10.82
CA PHE A 192 1.16 10.70 -11.29
C PHE A 192 0.59 11.44 -12.50
N GLY A 193 -0.34 10.82 -13.22
CA GLY A 193 -1.09 11.42 -14.31
C GLY A 193 -2.29 12.25 -13.88
N TRP A 194 -2.75 12.14 -12.60
CA TRP A 194 -3.94 12.84 -12.11
C TRP A 194 -3.84 13.39 -10.68
N VAL A 195 -2.70 13.28 -10.02
CA VAL A 195 -2.52 13.91 -8.72
C VAL A 195 -2.60 15.43 -8.88
N LYS A 196 -3.31 16.11 -7.96
CA LYS A 196 -3.30 17.58 -7.94
C LYS A 196 -1.88 18.08 -7.75
N SER A 197 -1.40 18.94 -8.66
CA SER A 197 0.00 19.35 -8.73
C SER A 197 0.15 20.85 -8.92
N ARG A 198 1.10 21.45 -8.20
CA ARG A 198 1.61 22.82 -8.41
C ARG A 198 3.09 22.79 -8.80
N LEU A 199 3.55 21.67 -9.32
CA LEU A 199 4.91 21.53 -9.82
C LEU A 199 5.04 22.22 -11.18
N ALA A 200 6.25 22.72 -11.48
CA ALA A 200 6.54 23.27 -12.80
C ALA A 200 6.63 22.18 -13.90
N HIS A 201 7.04 20.98 -13.52
CA HIS A 201 7.19 19.84 -14.39
C HIS A 201 6.31 18.67 -13.94
N LYS A 202 6.08 17.71 -14.85
CA LYS A 202 5.25 16.53 -14.60
C LYS A 202 5.75 15.73 -13.41
N ALA A 203 4.83 15.36 -12.53
CA ALA A 203 5.13 14.56 -11.34
C ALA A 203 5.59 13.14 -11.70
N GLN A 204 6.57 12.61 -10.96
CA GLN A 204 7.02 11.22 -11.06
C GLN A 204 7.23 10.57 -9.69
N PRO A 205 7.17 9.22 -9.62
CA PRO A 205 7.67 8.49 -8.45
C PRO A 205 9.19 8.67 -8.35
N VAL A 206 9.71 8.85 -7.13
CA VAL A 206 11.17 9.00 -6.89
C VAL A 206 11.86 7.68 -7.24
N PRO A 207 12.80 7.65 -8.20
CA PRO A 207 13.50 6.42 -8.57
C PRO A 207 14.33 5.85 -7.40
N PRO A 208 14.53 4.51 -7.38
CA PRO A 208 14.12 3.49 -8.34
C PRO A 208 12.63 3.15 -8.23
N ILE A 209 11.97 3.00 -9.37
CA ILE A 209 10.54 2.75 -9.49
C ILE A 209 10.28 1.24 -9.60
N PHE A 210 9.21 0.75 -8.96
CA PHE A 210 8.76 -0.64 -9.11
C PHE A 210 7.38 -0.71 -9.77
N GLN A 211 7.11 -1.85 -10.42
CA GLN A 211 5.78 -2.12 -10.96
C GLN A 211 4.77 -2.39 -9.82
N PRO A 212 3.49 -2.05 -9.99
CA PRO A 212 2.46 -2.28 -8.98
C PRO A 212 2.28 -3.76 -8.60
N GLU A 213 2.69 -4.70 -9.45
CA GLU A 213 2.70 -6.14 -9.18
C GLU A 213 3.62 -6.51 -8.02
N VAL A 214 4.72 -5.80 -7.83
CA VAL A 214 5.62 -6.02 -6.66
C VAL A 214 4.88 -5.68 -5.36
N ALA A 215 4.09 -4.62 -5.35
CA ALA A 215 3.24 -4.27 -4.21
C ALA A 215 2.10 -5.29 -4.02
N ALA A 216 1.47 -5.73 -5.11
CA ALA A 216 0.41 -6.73 -5.07
C ALA A 216 0.89 -8.08 -4.51
N GLU A 217 2.11 -8.51 -4.84
CA GLU A 217 2.74 -9.70 -4.25
C GLU A 217 2.91 -9.54 -2.75
N ALA A 218 3.48 -8.43 -2.30
CA ALA A 218 3.66 -8.13 -0.88
C ALA A 218 2.33 -8.09 -0.11
N ILE A 219 1.27 -7.50 -0.69
CA ILE A 219 -0.07 -7.45 -0.10
C ILE A 219 -0.66 -8.85 0.02
N TYR A 220 -0.56 -9.66 -1.03
CA TYR A 220 -1.04 -11.04 -1.02
C TYR A 220 -0.30 -11.89 0.01
N PHE A 221 1.03 -11.78 0.04
CA PHE A 221 1.86 -12.49 1.00
C PHE A 221 1.52 -12.09 2.44
N ALA A 222 1.35 -10.79 2.72
CA ALA A 222 1.00 -10.27 4.04
C ALA A 222 -0.38 -10.72 4.53
N ALA A 223 -1.34 -10.88 3.62
CA ALA A 223 -2.67 -11.40 3.94
C ALA A 223 -2.63 -12.86 4.43
N HIS A 224 -1.66 -13.65 3.96
CA HIS A 224 -1.51 -15.07 4.33
C HIS A 224 -0.43 -15.31 5.40
N ASN A 225 0.52 -14.38 5.53
CA ASN A 225 1.65 -14.47 6.47
C ASN A 225 1.75 -13.17 7.28
N PRO A 226 0.78 -12.87 8.14
CA PRO A 226 0.71 -11.60 8.84
C PRO A 226 1.94 -11.39 9.72
N ARG A 227 2.49 -10.19 9.68
CA ARG A 227 3.61 -9.71 10.48
C ARG A 227 3.31 -8.30 10.95
N ARG A 228 4.08 -7.82 11.94
CA ARG A 228 3.98 -6.41 12.35
C ARG A 228 4.09 -5.47 11.15
N GLU A 229 5.10 -5.71 10.31
CA GLU A 229 5.43 -4.83 9.20
C GLU A 229 6.26 -5.55 8.12
N PHE A 230 6.09 -5.12 6.87
CA PHE A 230 6.94 -5.46 5.73
C PHE A 230 7.51 -4.21 5.10
N TYR A 231 8.78 -4.22 4.79
CA TYR A 231 9.42 -3.24 3.91
C TYR A 231 9.49 -3.82 2.51
N VAL A 232 8.95 -3.10 1.54
CA VAL A 232 8.89 -3.53 0.14
C VAL A 232 9.94 -2.75 -0.65
N GLY A 233 10.91 -3.47 -1.22
CA GLY A 233 12.02 -2.89 -1.97
C GLY A 233 13.12 -2.30 -1.08
N LEU A 234 14.36 -2.48 -1.50
CA LEU A 234 15.53 -1.98 -0.79
C LEU A 234 15.50 -0.47 -0.51
N PRO A 235 15.03 0.40 -1.44
CA PRO A 235 14.94 1.84 -1.18
C PRO A 235 14.07 2.22 0.02
N SER A 236 13.00 1.44 0.29
CA SER A 236 12.18 1.66 1.50
C SER A 236 12.97 1.35 2.77
N VAL A 237 13.76 0.27 2.76
CA VAL A 237 14.63 -0.09 3.88
C VAL A 237 15.67 1.00 4.11
N GLU A 238 16.36 1.42 3.03
CA GLU A 238 17.40 2.46 3.08
C GLU A 238 16.86 3.78 3.63
N ALA A 239 15.74 4.27 3.12
CA ALA A 239 15.13 5.52 3.58
C ALA A 239 14.75 5.46 5.07
N ILE A 240 14.15 4.35 5.52
CA ILE A 240 13.71 4.15 6.90
C ILE A 240 14.93 4.05 7.85
N VAL A 241 15.93 3.26 7.49
CA VAL A 241 17.14 3.08 8.31
C VAL A 241 17.95 4.37 8.36
N ALA A 242 18.18 5.01 7.21
CA ALA A 242 18.91 6.28 7.14
C ALA A 242 18.23 7.37 7.99
N ASN A 243 16.89 7.44 7.98
CA ASN A 243 16.15 8.37 8.80
C ASN A 243 16.31 8.10 10.31
N LYS A 244 16.44 6.85 10.73
CA LYS A 244 16.70 6.51 12.13
C LYS A 244 18.09 6.88 12.59
N ILE A 245 19.08 6.87 11.70
CA ILE A 245 20.49 7.11 12.03
C ILE A 245 20.84 8.60 11.91
N ALA A 246 20.45 9.25 10.81
CA ALA A 246 20.90 10.60 10.49
C ALA A 246 19.77 11.48 9.89
N PRO A 247 18.66 11.74 10.64
CA PRO A 247 17.50 12.47 10.10
C PRO A 247 17.87 13.88 9.64
N GLY A 248 18.70 14.61 10.40
CA GLY A 248 19.11 15.97 10.04
C GLY A 248 19.96 16.03 8.76
N LEU A 249 20.81 15.04 8.49
CA LEU A 249 21.52 14.95 7.22
C LEU A 249 20.55 14.75 6.04
N LEU A 250 19.55 13.90 6.24
CA LEU A 250 18.53 13.67 5.21
C LEU A 250 17.69 14.91 4.93
N ASP A 251 17.48 15.81 5.91
CA ASP A 251 16.81 17.10 5.67
C ASP A 251 17.59 17.92 4.62
N HIS A 252 18.90 18.04 4.76
CA HIS A 252 19.74 18.75 3.78
C HIS A 252 19.79 18.06 2.42
N VAL A 253 19.88 16.73 2.38
CA VAL A 253 19.87 15.96 1.13
C VAL A 253 18.56 16.16 0.39
N LEU A 254 17.42 16.05 1.09
CA LEU A 254 16.09 16.22 0.48
C LEU A 254 15.78 17.67 0.14
N ALA A 255 16.30 18.64 0.88
CA ALA A 255 16.20 20.05 0.52
C ALA A 255 16.88 20.36 -0.82
N ARG A 256 18.00 19.69 -1.13
CA ARG A 256 18.74 19.88 -2.38
C ARG A 256 18.13 19.09 -3.54
N ASN A 257 17.76 17.84 -3.34
CA ASN A 257 17.42 16.91 -4.42
C ASN A 257 15.93 16.53 -4.47
N GLY A 258 15.18 16.78 -3.38
CA GLY A 258 13.83 16.27 -3.21
C GLY A 258 12.80 16.92 -4.13
N TYR A 259 13.05 18.13 -4.61
CA TYR A 259 12.18 18.80 -5.60
C TYR A 259 12.36 18.18 -6.98
N ASP A 260 13.59 18.06 -7.44
CA ASP A 260 13.91 17.59 -8.80
C ASP A 260 13.62 16.08 -8.95
N SER A 261 13.90 15.29 -7.92
CA SER A 261 13.66 13.84 -7.96
C SER A 261 12.20 13.45 -8.14
N GLN A 262 11.27 14.34 -7.79
CA GLN A 262 9.83 14.14 -7.92
C GLN A 262 9.23 14.65 -9.23
N GLN A 263 10.06 15.14 -10.13
CA GLN A 263 9.68 15.73 -11.40
C GLN A 263 10.43 15.09 -12.56
N TYR A 264 9.85 15.08 -13.75
CA TYR A 264 10.52 14.66 -14.98
C TYR A 264 10.20 15.60 -16.15
N ASN A 265 10.85 15.39 -17.26
CA ASN A 265 10.79 16.29 -18.42
C ASN A 265 9.35 16.54 -18.92
N GLY A 266 9.08 17.77 -19.27
CA GLY A 266 7.80 18.29 -19.77
C GLY A 266 7.10 19.17 -18.73
N ALA A 267 6.54 20.27 -19.19
CA ALA A 267 5.74 21.16 -18.35
C ALA A 267 4.50 20.45 -17.81
N GLU A 268 4.14 20.74 -16.57
CA GLU A 268 2.85 20.31 -16.02
C GLU A 268 1.72 21.10 -16.66
N ASP A 269 0.62 20.46 -16.99
CA ASP A 269 -0.60 21.14 -17.42
C ASP A 269 -1.41 21.53 -16.18
N PRO A 270 -1.50 22.84 -15.86
CA PRO A 270 -2.23 23.30 -14.67
C PRO A 270 -3.74 23.02 -14.74
N ASN A 271 -4.28 22.77 -15.92
CA ASN A 271 -5.71 22.53 -16.16
C ASN A 271 -6.06 21.05 -16.30
N ARG A 272 -5.09 20.13 -16.16
CA ARG A 272 -5.40 18.69 -16.23
C ARG A 272 -6.35 18.27 -15.11
N PRO A 273 -7.27 17.33 -15.37
CA PRO A 273 -8.11 16.76 -14.33
C PRO A 273 -7.29 16.18 -13.18
N ASP A 274 -7.74 16.40 -11.95
CA ASP A 274 -7.15 15.77 -10.76
C ASP A 274 -8.18 14.94 -9.98
N ASN A 275 -7.68 14.00 -9.17
CA ASN A 275 -8.51 13.06 -8.42
C ASN A 275 -8.76 13.48 -6.95
N LEU A 276 -8.44 14.69 -6.56
CA LEU A 276 -8.54 15.10 -5.16
C LEU A 276 -10.00 15.04 -4.67
N TRP A 277 -10.89 15.69 -5.41
CA TRP A 277 -12.30 15.81 -5.04
C TRP A 277 -13.20 14.80 -5.77
N GLN A 278 -13.00 14.64 -7.05
CA GLN A 278 -13.80 13.74 -7.90
C GLN A 278 -12.90 12.69 -8.56
N PRO A 279 -13.40 11.48 -8.84
CA PRO A 279 -12.63 10.51 -9.62
C PRO A 279 -12.42 11.03 -11.04
N VAL A 280 -11.23 10.79 -11.62
CA VAL A 280 -10.99 11.03 -13.04
C VAL A 280 -11.74 9.96 -13.83
N PRO A 281 -12.60 10.33 -14.81
CA PRO A 281 -13.37 9.37 -15.60
C PRO A 281 -12.50 8.39 -16.38
N GLY A 282 -13.05 7.21 -16.64
CA GLY A 282 -12.42 6.16 -17.47
C GLY A 282 -11.69 5.08 -16.66
N ASP A 283 -11.20 4.06 -17.38
CA ASP A 283 -10.38 2.99 -16.84
C ASP A 283 -8.90 3.30 -17.05
N HIS A 284 -8.17 3.45 -15.97
CA HIS A 284 -6.74 3.79 -15.98
C HIS A 284 -5.82 2.58 -15.68
N GLY A 285 -6.38 1.41 -15.39
CA GLY A 285 -5.62 0.19 -15.12
C GLY A 285 -4.68 0.28 -13.93
N ALA A 286 -3.67 -0.60 -13.91
CA ALA A 286 -2.72 -0.68 -12.80
C ALA A 286 -1.45 0.18 -13.01
N HIS A 287 -1.02 0.35 -14.27
CA HIS A 287 0.26 0.94 -14.61
C HIS A 287 0.19 2.44 -14.95
N GLY A 288 1.19 3.17 -14.53
CA GLY A 288 1.43 4.54 -14.97
C GLY A 288 2.32 4.63 -16.22
N ALA A 289 2.87 5.81 -16.46
CA ALA A 289 3.67 6.12 -17.65
C ALA A 289 5.15 5.65 -17.55
N PHE A 290 5.55 4.92 -16.50
CA PHE A 290 6.97 4.65 -16.21
C PHE A 290 7.39 3.20 -16.46
N ASN A 291 6.68 2.45 -17.32
CA ASN A 291 6.93 1.03 -17.59
C ASN A 291 8.38 0.73 -17.99
N ALA A 292 8.98 1.55 -18.84
CA ALA A 292 10.35 1.36 -19.30
C ALA A 292 11.42 1.50 -18.19
N ARG A 293 11.08 2.17 -17.07
CA ARG A 293 12.00 2.42 -15.95
C ARG A 293 11.65 1.66 -14.68
N ALA A 294 10.50 0.99 -14.67
CA ALA A 294 10.01 0.30 -13.49
C ALA A 294 10.49 -1.16 -13.41
N LYS A 295 10.98 -1.54 -12.24
CA LYS A 295 11.43 -2.90 -11.95
C LYS A 295 10.24 -3.80 -11.66
N SER A 296 10.18 -4.96 -12.29
CA SER A 296 9.12 -5.96 -12.11
C SER A 296 9.35 -6.92 -10.94
N TRP A 297 10.51 -6.85 -10.30
CA TRP A 297 10.91 -7.74 -9.22
C TRP A 297 11.78 -7.04 -8.17
N SER A 298 11.73 -7.53 -6.92
CA SER A 298 12.51 -7.03 -5.80
C SER A 298 13.23 -8.17 -5.07
N PRO A 299 14.58 -8.25 -5.15
CA PRO A 299 15.36 -9.24 -4.39
C PRO A 299 15.12 -9.16 -2.89
N GLN A 300 14.99 -7.93 -2.37
CA GLN A 300 14.76 -7.69 -0.96
C GLN A 300 13.39 -8.22 -0.50
N LEU A 301 12.34 -8.02 -1.32
CA LEU A 301 11.02 -8.57 -1.01
C LEU A 301 11.06 -10.10 -1.01
N TRP A 302 11.64 -10.71 -2.04
CA TRP A 302 11.81 -12.15 -2.13
C TRP A 302 12.55 -12.72 -0.90
N ALA A 303 13.66 -12.11 -0.49
CA ALA A 303 14.40 -12.51 0.70
C ALA A 303 13.55 -12.36 1.98
N SER A 304 12.74 -11.30 2.09
CA SER A 304 11.84 -11.09 3.22
C SER A 304 10.74 -12.15 3.29
N GLU A 305 10.22 -12.58 2.15
CA GLU A 305 9.21 -13.65 2.05
C GLU A 305 9.79 -15.02 2.42
N HIS A 306 11.05 -15.27 2.03
CA HIS A 306 11.75 -16.55 2.24
C HIS A 306 12.70 -16.53 3.45
N ARG A 307 12.59 -15.57 4.36
CA ARG A 307 13.54 -15.37 5.47
C ARG A 307 13.77 -16.61 6.34
N ALA A 308 12.74 -17.45 6.56
CA ALA A 308 12.87 -18.66 7.35
C ALA A 308 13.81 -19.67 6.66
N TRP A 309 13.64 -19.87 5.36
CA TRP A 309 14.52 -20.73 4.57
C TRP A 309 15.94 -20.19 4.48
N LEU A 310 16.11 -18.89 4.33
CA LEU A 310 17.42 -18.24 4.34
C LEU A 310 18.11 -18.38 5.70
N ALA A 311 17.39 -18.25 6.80
CA ALA A 311 17.92 -18.47 8.14
C ALA A 311 18.35 -19.95 8.35
N ILE A 312 17.53 -20.91 7.93
CA ILE A 312 17.87 -22.34 8.00
C ILE A 312 19.13 -22.63 7.18
N GLY A 313 19.21 -22.11 5.94
CA GLY A 313 20.39 -22.24 5.09
C GLY A 313 21.64 -21.65 5.70
N ALA A 314 21.55 -20.47 6.30
CA ALA A 314 22.68 -19.82 6.98
C ALA A 314 23.17 -20.63 8.20
N VAL A 315 22.26 -21.17 9.01
CA VAL A 315 22.59 -22.04 10.14
C VAL A 315 23.27 -23.33 9.66
N ALA A 316 22.74 -23.98 8.60
CA ALA A 316 23.33 -25.18 8.03
C ALA A 316 24.75 -24.92 7.51
N LEU A 317 24.98 -23.81 6.81
CA LEU A 317 26.30 -23.39 6.36
C LEU A 317 27.28 -23.12 7.53
N ALA A 318 26.80 -22.48 8.58
CA ALA A 318 27.63 -22.23 9.78
C ALA A 318 28.04 -23.53 10.47
N ILE A 319 27.10 -24.47 10.63
CA ILE A 319 27.38 -25.80 11.20
C ILE A 319 28.39 -26.57 10.32
N SER A 320 28.19 -26.60 9.01
CA SER A 320 29.09 -27.25 8.08
C SER A 320 30.50 -26.66 8.10
N GLY A 321 30.59 -25.33 8.19
CA GLY A 321 31.88 -24.62 8.32
C GLY A 321 32.59 -24.95 9.64
N LEU A 322 31.83 -25.01 10.77
CA LEU A 322 32.36 -25.38 12.07
C LEU A 322 32.89 -26.83 12.08
N LEU A 323 32.14 -27.77 11.52
CA LEU A 323 32.56 -29.18 11.40
C LEU A 323 33.80 -29.35 10.53
N ALA A 324 33.90 -28.64 9.42
CA ALA A 324 35.09 -28.60 8.58
C ALA A 324 36.31 -28.01 9.31
N PHE A 325 36.12 -26.93 10.07
CA PHE A 325 37.16 -26.33 10.88
C PHE A 325 37.66 -27.26 12.00
N LEU A 326 36.77 -27.97 12.70
CA LEU A 326 37.14 -28.93 13.74
C LEU A 326 37.93 -30.11 13.15
N LYS A 327 37.46 -30.67 12.01
CA LYS A 327 38.15 -31.77 11.32
C LYS A 327 39.57 -31.40 10.84
N ASN A 328 39.84 -30.14 10.50
CA ASN A 328 41.18 -29.68 10.13
C ASN A 328 42.10 -29.40 11.34
N LYS A 329 41.59 -29.38 12.56
CA LYS A 329 42.40 -29.22 13.79
C LYS A 329 42.90 -30.55 14.34
N ASP A 330 42.32 -31.68 13.91
CA ASP A 330 42.71 -33.02 14.34
C ASP A 330 43.73 -33.69 13.37
N LEU A 331 44.22 -32.93 12.39
CA LEU A 331 45.32 -33.22 11.47
C LEU A 331 46.56 -32.39 11.79
#